data_c8143a3aa35a1285f225d6f3916e728f
#
_entry.id   c8143a3aa35a1285f225d6f3916e728f
#
_cell.length_a   1.000
_cell.length_b   1.000
_cell.length_c   1.000
_cell.angle_alpha   90.00
_cell.angle_beta   90.00
_cell.angle_gamma   90.00
#
_symmetry.space_group_name_H-M   'P 1'
#
loop_
_entity.id
_entity.type
_entity.pdbx_description
1 polymer ?
#
loop_
_entity_poly.entity_id
_entity_poly.type
_entity_poly.pdbx_seq_one_letter_code
_entity_poly.pdbx_strand_id
1 'polypeptide(L)'
;MSSTASSSFSLSIAKPSSFHRPGFYFGLRLPNSISMSSEGFVPRSSVELNRSGLRVSQTRSPIRASAATQVMDLSVGETGFKAPTIVEVDLGDRSYPIYIGSSLLHQPELLQKHVHGKKVLIVTNNTVAPLYLDKVVDALTTGNPNVSVEHVILPDGEKYKDMDTLMKVFDKAIESRLDRRCTFVALGGGVIGDMCGYAAASFLRGVNFIQIPTTVMAQVDSSVGGKTGINHRLGKNLIGAFYQPQCVLIDTDMLNTLPDRELASGFAEVVKYGLIRDAEFFEWLEKNMQALMARDPSALAYAIKRSCENKAEVVSLDEKESGLRATLNLGHTFGHAIETGFGYGQWLHGEAVAAGTVMAVDMSYRLSWIDKSIVKRVHDILNQAKLPTTLPETMTVEMFNSVMAVDKKVADGLLRLILLKGPLGNCVFTGDYDRKALDDTLHAFCKS
;
A
#
# COMPACT_ATOMS: atom_id res chain seq x y z
N MET A 1 -14.15 -70.86 9.46
CA MET A 1 -15.47 -71.06 8.82
C MET A 1 -16.01 -69.68 8.54
N SER A 2 -16.11 -69.44 7.26
CA SER A 2 -17.04 -68.67 6.44
C SER A 2 -17.15 -67.17 6.74
N SER A 3 -17.21 -66.25 5.82
CA SER A 3 -17.07 -66.26 4.32
C SER A 3 -17.17 -64.77 3.93
N THR A 4 -16.33 -64.42 3.04
CA THR A 4 -16.28 -63.20 2.28
C THR A 4 -17.53 -62.96 1.45
N ALA A 5 -17.98 -61.70 1.35
CA ALA A 5 -18.79 -61.23 0.27
C ALA A 5 -18.33 -59.85 -0.20
N SER A 6 -17.63 -59.83 -1.33
CA SER A 6 -17.34 -58.63 -2.13
C SER A 6 -18.56 -58.28 -2.98
N SER A 7 -19.05 -57.06 -2.96
CA SER A 7 -19.98 -56.56 -3.95
C SER A 7 -19.33 -55.38 -4.69
N SER A 8 -18.98 -55.65 -5.96
CA SER A 8 -18.53 -54.69 -6.94
C SER A 8 -19.75 -53.93 -7.50
N PHE A 9 -19.77 -52.63 -7.38
CA PHE A 9 -20.69 -51.75 -8.14
C PHE A 9 -19.97 -51.20 -9.34
N SER A 10 -20.43 -51.58 -10.54
CA SER A 10 -20.03 -50.97 -11.78
C SER A 10 -20.96 -49.77 -12.09
N LEU A 11 -20.40 -48.59 -12.26
CA LEU A 11 -21.12 -47.40 -12.75
C LEU A 11 -21.03 -47.38 -14.29
N SER A 12 -22.18 -47.45 -14.92
CA SER A 12 -22.36 -47.27 -16.35
C SER A 12 -22.45 -45.78 -16.68
N ILE A 13 -21.58 -45.32 -17.62
CA ILE A 13 -21.56 -43.93 -18.11
C ILE A 13 -22.57 -43.83 -19.27
N ALA A 14 -23.63 -43.06 -19.09
CA ALA A 14 -24.56 -42.69 -20.17
C ALA A 14 -24.07 -41.42 -20.88
N LYS A 15 -24.05 -41.45 -22.22
CA LYS A 15 -23.74 -40.30 -23.09
C LYS A 15 -24.91 -39.30 -23.08
N PRO A 16 -24.68 -37.97 -23.10
CA PRO A 16 -25.77 -37.02 -23.27
C PRO A 16 -26.16 -36.84 -24.73
N SER A 17 -27.48 -36.83 -24.95
CA SER A 17 -28.16 -36.58 -26.21
C SER A 17 -28.10 -35.11 -26.62
N SER A 18 -27.99 -34.87 -27.91
CA SER A 18 -27.99 -33.61 -28.62
C SER A 18 -29.31 -32.83 -28.44
N PHE A 19 -29.25 -31.62 -27.94
CA PHE A 19 -30.37 -30.65 -28.02
C PHE A 19 -30.09 -29.63 -29.13
N HIS A 20 -31.04 -29.57 -30.06
CA HIS A 20 -31.16 -28.52 -31.10
C HIS A 20 -31.49 -27.16 -30.47
N ARG A 21 -30.75 -26.11 -30.87
CA ARG A 21 -31.15 -24.70 -30.64
C ARG A 21 -31.95 -24.18 -31.81
N PRO A 22 -33.07 -23.48 -31.62
CA PRO A 22 -33.67 -22.63 -32.62
C PRO A 22 -32.98 -21.26 -32.64
N GLY A 23 -32.51 -20.88 -33.84
CA GLY A 23 -31.91 -19.55 -34.05
C GLY A 23 -32.99 -18.47 -34.15
N PHE A 24 -32.81 -17.39 -33.47
CA PHE A 24 -33.51 -16.11 -33.73
C PHE A 24 -32.49 -15.18 -34.41
N TYR A 25 -32.75 -14.92 -35.71
CA TYR A 25 -32.10 -13.86 -36.47
C TYR A 25 -32.89 -12.57 -36.25
N PHE A 26 -32.26 -11.55 -35.65
CA PHE A 26 -32.68 -10.17 -35.75
C PHE A 26 -31.78 -9.47 -36.77
N GLY A 27 -32.32 -9.20 -37.95
CA GLY A 27 -31.70 -8.40 -38.96
C GLY A 27 -31.85 -6.91 -38.65
N LEU A 28 -30.76 -6.23 -38.41
CA LEU A 28 -30.70 -4.76 -38.44
C LEU A 28 -30.18 -4.34 -39.83
N ARG A 29 -31.08 -3.70 -40.60
CA ARG A 29 -30.75 -2.98 -41.83
C ARG A 29 -30.00 -1.68 -41.49
N LEU A 30 -28.81 -1.53 -42.09
CA LEU A 30 -28.12 -0.26 -42.19
C LEU A 30 -28.65 0.50 -43.41
N PRO A 31 -28.89 1.82 -43.35
CA PRO A 31 -29.17 2.63 -44.53
C PRO A 31 -27.88 3.04 -45.27
N ASN A 32 -28.03 3.09 -46.60
CA ASN A 32 -27.00 3.39 -47.59
C ASN A 32 -26.42 4.81 -47.49
N SER A 33 -25.14 4.86 -47.76
CA SER A 33 -24.33 5.85 -48.51
C SER A 33 -24.89 7.25 -48.70
N ILE A 34 -24.19 8.24 -48.13
CA ILE A 34 -24.17 9.61 -48.62
C ILE A 34 -22.73 9.89 -49.14
N SER A 35 -22.67 10.11 -50.43
CA SER A 35 -21.48 10.64 -51.12
C SER A 35 -21.37 12.14 -50.80
N MET A 36 -20.21 12.60 -50.36
CA MET A 36 -19.85 14.01 -50.38
C MET A 36 -18.52 14.20 -51.13
N SER A 37 -18.60 15.12 -52.06
CA SER A 37 -17.61 15.60 -53.00
C SER A 37 -16.39 16.22 -52.30
N SER A 38 -15.25 15.99 -52.93
CA SER A 38 -13.98 16.67 -52.74
C SER A 38 -14.03 18.18 -53.09
N GLU A 39 -13.78 19.02 -52.10
CA GLU A 39 -13.21 20.37 -52.39
C GLU A 39 -12.09 20.64 -51.38
N GLY A 40 -10.96 21.06 -51.92
CA GLY A 40 -9.71 21.24 -51.23
C GLY A 40 -9.65 22.50 -50.38
N PHE A 41 -8.98 22.39 -49.27
CA PHE A 41 -8.45 23.52 -48.54
C PHE A 41 -6.99 23.24 -48.14
N VAL A 42 -6.05 23.92 -48.72
CA VAL A 42 -4.63 23.96 -48.32
C VAL A 42 -4.46 25.16 -47.41
N PRO A 43 -3.88 25.04 -46.25
CA PRO A 43 -3.08 26.10 -45.67
C PRO A 43 -1.59 25.72 -45.65
N ARG A 44 -0.81 26.43 -46.44
CA ARG A 44 0.61 26.56 -46.23
C ARG A 44 0.87 27.36 -44.96
N SER A 45 1.65 26.78 -44.06
CA SER A 45 2.55 27.50 -43.17
C SER A 45 3.73 26.60 -42.83
N SER A 46 4.85 26.91 -43.46
CA SER A 46 6.17 26.44 -43.14
C SER A 46 6.57 26.98 -41.76
N VAL A 47 6.82 26.09 -40.79
CA VAL A 47 7.52 26.46 -39.56
C VAL A 47 8.92 25.89 -39.67
N GLU A 48 9.90 26.76 -39.80
CA GLU A 48 11.31 26.43 -39.71
C GLU A 48 11.65 25.96 -38.31
N LEU A 49 12.21 24.74 -38.17
CA LEU A 49 12.80 24.21 -36.97
C LEU A 49 14.13 24.90 -36.69
N ASN A 50 14.12 25.88 -35.84
CA ASN A 50 15.33 26.49 -35.31
C ASN A 50 15.89 25.62 -34.17
N ARG A 51 17.04 25.01 -34.41
CA ARG A 51 17.83 24.29 -33.40
C ARG A 51 18.47 25.32 -32.46
N SER A 52 17.80 25.60 -31.34
CA SER A 52 18.45 26.26 -30.21
C SER A 52 17.98 25.57 -28.92
N GLY A 53 18.94 25.03 -28.19
CA GLY A 53 18.71 24.23 -26.97
C GLY A 53 18.05 25.07 -25.89
N LEU A 54 16.93 24.59 -25.40
CA LEU A 54 16.31 25.06 -24.16
C LEU A 54 17.16 24.60 -22.97
N ARG A 55 18.02 25.50 -22.48
CA ARG A 55 18.53 25.42 -21.13
C ARG A 55 17.38 25.79 -20.18
N VAL A 56 16.79 24.81 -19.53
CA VAL A 56 15.92 25.06 -18.39
C VAL A 56 16.83 25.43 -17.21
N SER A 57 16.96 26.73 -16.94
CA SER A 57 17.58 27.20 -15.71
C SER A 57 16.57 26.97 -14.57
N GLN A 58 16.82 25.95 -13.76
CA GLN A 58 16.17 25.80 -12.46
C GLN A 58 16.73 26.88 -11.54
N THR A 59 16.09 28.02 -11.44
CA THR A 59 16.27 28.94 -10.32
C THR A 59 15.52 28.36 -9.12
N ARG A 60 16.19 27.52 -8.35
CA ARG A 60 15.77 27.19 -6.99
C ARG A 60 16.01 28.42 -6.13
N SER A 61 14.94 29.10 -5.73
CA SER A 61 15.00 30.00 -4.58
C SER A 61 15.36 29.15 -3.34
N PRO A 62 16.34 29.54 -2.54
CA PRO A 62 16.63 28.82 -1.31
C PRO A 62 15.48 29.07 -0.35
N ILE A 63 14.68 28.05 -0.07
CA ILE A 63 13.82 28.04 1.12
C ILE A 63 14.79 28.05 2.30
N ARG A 64 14.88 29.18 2.98
CA ARG A 64 15.58 29.31 4.27
C ARG A 64 14.96 28.30 5.22
N ALA A 65 15.65 27.21 5.48
CA ALA A 65 15.40 26.36 6.64
C ALA A 65 15.71 27.20 7.88
N SER A 66 14.67 27.73 8.49
CA SER A 66 14.73 28.21 9.85
C SER A 66 14.86 26.96 10.73
N ALA A 67 16.10 26.63 11.10
CA ALA A 67 16.36 25.70 12.18
C ALA A 67 15.96 26.37 13.51
N ALA A 68 14.66 26.46 13.74
CA ALA A 68 14.12 26.66 15.07
C ALA A 68 13.83 25.25 15.60
N THR A 69 14.65 24.81 16.54
CA THR A 69 14.29 23.77 17.49
C THR A 69 13.08 24.32 18.26
N GLN A 70 11.89 24.20 17.66
CA GLN A 70 10.65 24.38 18.40
C GLN A 70 10.53 23.14 19.29
N VAL A 71 10.91 23.32 20.55
CA VAL A 71 10.35 22.55 21.64
C VAL A 71 8.83 22.63 21.43
N MET A 72 8.21 21.49 21.08
CA MET A 72 6.76 21.40 20.94
C MET A 72 6.16 21.79 22.27
N ASP A 73 5.61 22.98 22.35
CA ASP A 73 4.75 23.42 23.44
C ASP A 73 3.43 22.65 23.26
N LEU A 74 3.29 21.60 24.06
CA LEU A 74 2.17 20.68 24.00
C LEU A 74 1.05 21.25 24.84
N SER A 75 0.26 22.15 24.26
CA SER A 75 -0.97 22.61 24.89
C SER A 75 -1.90 21.41 25.16
N VAL A 76 -2.10 21.10 26.44
CA VAL A 76 -3.13 20.19 26.90
C VAL A 76 -4.45 20.91 26.69
N GLY A 77 -5.33 20.39 25.83
CA GLY A 77 -6.67 20.94 25.67
C GLY A 77 -7.49 20.83 26.94
N GLU A 78 -8.62 21.55 27.03
CA GLU A 78 -9.54 21.55 28.17
C GLU A 78 -10.01 20.15 28.60
N THR A 79 -9.88 19.13 27.74
CA THR A 79 -10.23 17.71 27.97
C THR A 79 -9.13 16.91 28.67
N GLY A 80 -7.95 17.46 28.93
CA GLY A 80 -6.82 16.75 29.52
C GLY A 80 -6.05 15.82 28.52
N PHE A 81 -6.50 15.70 27.29
CA PHE A 81 -5.81 14.94 26.23
C PHE A 81 -4.94 15.86 25.36
N LYS A 82 -3.81 15.31 24.91
CA LYS A 82 -2.91 16.00 23.99
C LYS A 82 -3.55 16.13 22.63
N ALA A 83 -3.50 17.31 22.01
CA ALA A 83 -3.98 17.53 20.66
C ALA A 83 -3.22 16.63 19.65
N PRO A 84 -3.90 16.04 18.65
CA PRO A 84 -3.24 15.24 17.63
C PRO A 84 -2.35 16.09 16.74
N THR A 85 -1.26 15.53 16.27
CA THR A 85 -0.55 16.04 15.10
C THR A 85 -1.39 15.75 13.86
N ILE A 86 -1.53 16.72 12.97
CA ILE A 86 -2.30 16.57 11.73
C ILE A 86 -1.36 16.66 10.54
N VAL A 87 -1.45 15.68 9.65
CA VAL A 87 -0.81 15.68 8.34
C VAL A 87 -1.91 15.67 7.28
N GLU A 88 -1.91 16.66 6.39
CA GLU A 88 -2.91 16.73 5.32
C GLU A 88 -2.41 16.03 4.07
N VAL A 89 -3.29 15.26 3.44
CA VAL A 89 -3.08 14.72 2.08
C VAL A 89 -3.87 15.61 1.12
N ASP A 90 -3.16 16.47 0.39
CA ASP A 90 -3.77 17.43 -0.53
C ASP A 90 -4.11 16.78 -1.88
N LEU A 91 -5.40 16.60 -2.12
CA LEU A 91 -5.96 16.04 -3.35
C LEU A 91 -7.16 16.89 -3.86
N GLY A 92 -7.14 18.20 -3.56
CA GLY A 92 -8.25 19.10 -3.89
C GLY A 92 -9.52 18.70 -3.13
N ASP A 93 -10.62 18.45 -3.86
CA ASP A 93 -11.92 18.07 -3.28
C ASP A 93 -11.89 16.74 -2.51
N ARG A 94 -10.83 15.96 -2.64
CA ARG A 94 -10.66 14.66 -1.98
C ARG A 94 -9.55 14.67 -0.94
N SER A 95 -9.12 15.86 -0.52
CA SER A 95 -8.14 16.04 0.57
C SER A 95 -8.68 15.49 1.88
N TYR A 96 -7.82 14.94 2.69
CA TYR A 96 -8.20 14.38 3.98
C TYR A 96 -7.09 14.50 5.02
N PRO A 97 -7.46 14.62 6.31
CA PRO A 97 -6.49 14.68 7.41
C PRO A 97 -6.06 13.28 7.87
N ILE A 98 -4.81 13.19 8.32
CA ILE A 98 -4.25 12.09 9.08
C ILE A 98 -4.01 12.61 10.49
N TYR A 99 -4.75 12.09 11.49
CA TYR A 99 -4.58 12.40 12.91
C TYR A 99 -3.57 11.45 13.52
N ILE A 100 -2.54 11.94 14.19
CA ILE A 100 -1.46 11.15 14.77
C ILE A 100 -1.30 11.53 16.24
N GLY A 101 -1.43 10.57 17.14
CA GLY A 101 -1.24 10.80 18.58
C GLY A 101 -1.51 9.57 19.42
N SER A 102 -1.37 9.73 20.72
CA SER A 102 -1.70 8.74 21.74
C SER A 102 -3.13 8.94 22.22
N SER A 103 -3.84 7.87 22.54
CA SER A 103 -5.18 7.88 23.13
C SER A 103 -6.24 8.64 22.31
N LEU A 104 -6.13 8.61 20.97
CA LEU A 104 -7.04 9.32 20.08
C LEU A 104 -8.46 8.74 20.07
N LEU A 105 -8.62 7.46 20.40
CA LEU A 105 -9.94 6.84 20.55
C LEU A 105 -10.74 7.40 21.73
N HIS A 106 -10.09 8.07 22.67
CA HIS A 106 -10.76 8.79 23.77
C HIS A 106 -11.19 10.22 23.40
N GLN A 107 -11.03 10.61 22.14
CA GLN A 107 -11.45 11.89 21.55
C GLN A 107 -12.51 11.64 20.45
N PRO A 108 -13.77 11.35 20.81
CA PRO A 108 -14.83 10.93 19.89
C PRO A 108 -15.04 11.87 18.70
N GLU A 109 -14.86 13.18 18.91
CA GLU A 109 -15.04 14.22 17.90
C GLU A 109 -14.11 14.04 16.69
N LEU A 110 -12.95 13.40 16.87
CA LEU A 110 -12.00 13.14 15.77
C LEU A 110 -12.56 12.16 14.72
N LEU A 111 -13.36 11.18 15.16
CA LEU A 111 -14.03 10.23 14.25
C LEU A 111 -15.42 10.73 13.84
N GLN A 112 -16.22 11.20 14.80
CA GLN A 112 -17.63 11.51 14.58
C GLN A 112 -17.86 12.58 13.52
N LYS A 113 -16.98 13.58 13.42
CA LYS A 113 -17.09 14.65 12.39
C LYS A 113 -16.92 14.14 10.95
N HIS A 114 -16.35 12.94 10.77
CA HIS A 114 -16.20 12.30 9.47
C HIS A 114 -17.27 11.25 9.15
N VAL A 115 -18.23 11.04 10.05
CA VAL A 115 -19.39 10.17 9.87
C VAL A 115 -20.55 10.99 9.34
N HIS A 116 -20.85 10.87 8.05
CA HIS A 116 -21.86 11.71 7.41
C HIS A 116 -23.31 11.14 7.46
N GLY A 117 -23.49 9.89 7.84
CA GLY A 117 -24.78 9.21 7.96
C GLY A 117 -25.07 8.74 9.37
N LYS A 118 -26.11 7.92 9.50
CA LYS A 118 -26.51 7.33 10.79
C LYS A 118 -26.04 5.89 10.97
N LYS A 119 -25.43 5.29 9.95
CA LYS A 119 -25.04 3.88 9.95
C LYS A 119 -23.56 3.74 9.67
N VAL A 120 -22.87 2.97 10.50
CA VAL A 120 -21.45 2.68 10.39
C VAL A 120 -21.26 1.17 10.33
N LEU A 121 -20.39 0.69 9.46
CA LEU A 121 -19.90 -0.69 9.44
C LEU A 121 -18.41 -0.73 9.76
N ILE A 122 -18.05 -1.32 10.89
CA ILE A 122 -16.65 -1.57 11.24
C ILE A 122 -16.24 -2.90 10.62
N VAL A 123 -15.18 -2.88 9.82
CA VAL A 123 -14.53 -4.06 9.27
C VAL A 123 -13.23 -4.28 10.03
N THR A 124 -13.10 -5.42 10.68
CA THR A 124 -11.94 -5.78 11.49
C THR A 124 -11.60 -7.26 11.36
N ASN A 125 -10.63 -7.75 12.11
CA ASN A 125 -10.23 -9.16 12.08
C ASN A 125 -10.21 -9.81 13.47
N ASN A 126 -10.02 -11.12 13.52
CA ASN A 126 -10.10 -11.90 14.76
C ASN A 126 -9.10 -11.44 15.83
N THR A 127 -7.89 -11.03 15.44
CA THR A 127 -6.85 -10.57 16.38
C THR A 127 -7.15 -9.18 16.94
N VAL A 128 -7.64 -8.26 16.08
CA VAL A 128 -7.82 -6.85 16.45
C VAL A 128 -9.14 -6.60 17.17
N ALA A 129 -10.21 -7.32 16.81
CA ALA A 129 -11.53 -7.13 17.39
C ALA A 129 -11.54 -7.16 18.92
N PRO A 130 -11.02 -8.19 19.61
CA PRO A 130 -11.05 -8.26 21.07
C PRO A 130 -10.25 -7.16 21.78
N LEU A 131 -9.34 -6.47 21.06
CA LEU A 131 -8.47 -5.43 21.61
C LEU A 131 -9.08 -4.04 21.50
N TYR A 132 -9.79 -3.76 20.38
CA TYR A 132 -10.11 -2.39 20.01
C TYR A 132 -11.54 -2.18 19.50
N LEU A 133 -12.32 -3.21 19.16
CA LEU A 133 -13.64 -3.04 18.57
C LEU A 133 -14.56 -2.21 19.48
N ASP A 134 -14.67 -2.58 20.75
CA ASP A 134 -15.55 -1.88 21.69
C ASP A 134 -15.13 -0.41 21.86
N LYS A 135 -13.82 -0.14 21.93
CA LYS A 135 -13.30 1.24 22.02
C LYS A 135 -13.68 2.10 20.82
N VAL A 136 -13.66 1.50 19.61
CA VAL A 136 -14.07 2.22 18.39
C VAL A 136 -15.59 2.41 18.35
N VAL A 137 -16.37 1.42 18.79
CA VAL A 137 -17.83 1.57 18.95
C VAL A 137 -18.15 2.70 19.93
N ASP A 138 -17.49 2.73 21.08
CA ASP A 138 -17.66 3.78 22.07
C ASP A 138 -17.29 5.16 21.52
N ALA A 139 -16.15 5.26 20.80
CA ALA A 139 -15.73 6.52 20.15
C ALA A 139 -16.74 7.02 19.10
N LEU A 140 -17.46 6.13 18.43
CA LEU A 140 -18.46 6.48 17.41
C LEU A 140 -19.81 6.84 18.02
N THR A 141 -20.17 6.27 19.18
CA THR A 141 -21.54 6.39 19.75
C THR A 141 -21.61 7.32 20.96
N THR A 142 -20.52 7.57 21.67
CA THR A 142 -20.50 8.45 22.84
C THR A 142 -20.99 9.85 22.47
N GLY A 143 -22.06 10.31 23.14
CA GLY A 143 -22.68 11.60 22.85
C GLY A 143 -23.48 11.66 21.53
N ASN A 144 -23.53 10.57 20.77
CA ASN A 144 -24.22 10.51 19.50
C ASN A 144 -25.16 9.29 19.39
N PRO A 145 -26.33 9.33 20.07
CA PRO A 145 -27.24 8.18 20.15
C PRO A 145 -27.94 7.85 18.81
N ASN A 146 -27.78 8.69 17.80
CA ASN A 146 -28.40 8.49 16.49
C ASN A 146 -27.55 7.64 15.52
N VAL A 147 -26.31 7.31 15.88
CA VAL A 147 -25.43 6.47 15.07
C VAL A 147 -25.62 5.01 15.47
N SER A 148 -25.96 4.18 14.51
CA SER A 148 -26.00 2.72 14.63
C SER A 148 -24.71 2.13 14.08
N VAL A 149 -24.03 1.34 14.88
CA VAL A 149 -22.77 0.69 14.52
C VAL A 149 -22.97 -0.80 14.36
N GLU A 150 -22.63 -1.30 13.20
CA GLU A 150 -22.53 -2.72 12.89
C GLU A 150 -21.06 -3.12 12.70
N HIS A 151 -20.75 -4.39 12.79
CA HIS A 151 -19.40 -4.87 12.55
C HIS A 151 -19.36 -6.20 11.80
N VAL A 152 -18.23 -6.44 11.12
CA VAL A 152 -17.89 -7.74 10.54
C VAL A 152 -16.44 -8.08 10.91
N ILE A 153 -16.24 -9.29 11.40
CA ILE A 153 -14.93 -9.80 11.83
C ILE A 153 -14.45 -10.81 10.77
N LEU A 154 -13.34 -10.50 10.13
CA LEU A 154 -12.73 -11.29 9.07
C LEU A 154 -11.59 -12.17 9.63
N PRO A 155 -11.22 -13.25 8.96
CA PRO A 155 -10.04 -14.04 9.33
C PRO A 155 -8.75 -13.25 9.13
N ASP A 156 -7.70 -13.59 9.90
CA ASP A 156 -6.41 -12.94 9.85
C ASP A 156 -5.53 -13.43 8.71
N GLY A 157 -4.80 -12.50 8.10
CA GLY A 157 -3.68 -12.78 7.20
C GLY A 157 -3.97 -12.53 5.72
N GLU A 158 -2.87 -12.34 4.99
CA GLU A 158 -2.84 -11.98 3.57
C GLU A 158 -3.56 -13.02 2.68
N LYS A 159 -3.59 -14.30 3.07
CA LYS A 159 -4.26 -15.37 2.33
C LYS A 159 -5.78 -15.20 2.23
N TYR A 160 -6.37 -14.39 3.10
CA TYR A 160 -7.79 -14.08 3.10
C TYR A 160 -8.12 -12.72 2.46
N LYS A 161 -7.13 -12.08 1.87
CA LYS A 161 -7.33 -10.83 1.12
C LYS A 161 -7.86 -11.14 -0.28
N ASP A 162 -9.04 -11.70 -0.39
CA ASP A 162 -9.65 -12.22 -1.60
C ASP A 162 -11.12 -11.82 -1.77
N MET A 163 -11.73 -12.23 -2.88
CA MET A 163 -13.11 -11.91 -3.20
C MET A 163 -14.10 -12.62 -2.27
N ASP A 164 -13.83 -13.86 -1.85
CA ASP A 164 -14.74 -14.64 -1.01
C ASP A 164 -14.85 -14.02 0.40
N THR A 165 -13.73 -13.54 0.91
CA THR A 165 -13.69 -12.81 2.19
C THR A 165 -14.31 -11.41 2.05
N LEU A 166 -14.09 -10.73 0.93
CA LEU A 166 -14.71 -9.42 0.65
C LEU A 166 -16.23 -9.52 0.58
N MET A 167 -16.78 -10.60 0.04
CA MET A 167 -18.24 -10.83 -0.01
C MET A 167 -18.88 -10.80 1.38
N LYS A 168 -18.19 -11.27 2.43
CA LYS A 168 -18.72 -11.20 3.81
C LYS A 168 -18.97 -9.76 4.27
N VAL A 169 -18.17 -8.80 3.79
CA VAL A 169 -18.37 -7.38 4.08
C VAL A 169 -19.63 -6.87 3.39
N PHE A 170 -19.85 -7.26 2.13
CA PHE A 170 -21.06 -6.87 1.39
C PHE A 170 -22.31 -7.52 1.96
N ASP A 171 -22.25 -8.81 2.30
CA ASP A 171 -23.39 -9.52 2.92
C ASP A 171 -23.81 -8.82 4.21
N LYS A 172 -22.85 -8.53 5.11
CA LYS A 172 -23.14 -7.81 6.36
C LYS A 172 -23.72 -6.40 6.08
N ALA A 173 -23.20 -5.68 5.10
CA ALA A 173 -23.69 -4.36 4.74
C ALA A 173 -25.13 -4.39 4.22
N ILE A 174 -25.48 -5.41 3.42
CA ILE A 174 -26.83 -5.60 2.85
C ILE A 174 -27.81 -6.05 3.94
N GLU A 175 -27.43 -7.03 4.75
CA GLU A 175 -28.24 -7.54 5.90
C GLU A 175 -28.58 -6.40 6.88
N SER A 176 -27.59 -5.54 7.17
CA SER A 176 -27.75 -4.37 8.05
C SER A 176 -28.49 -3.20 7.35
N ARG A 177 -28.92 -3.38 6.09
CA ARG A 177 -29.63 -2.38 5.28
C ARG A 177 -28.91 -1.04 5.25
N LEU A 178 -27.59 -1.06 5.01
CA LEU A 178 -26.80 0.16 4.89
C LEU A 178 -27.21 0.93 3.63
N ASP A 179 -27.23 2.25 3.73
CA ASP A 179 -27.57 3.14 2.63
C ASP A 179 -26.34 3.89 2.08
N ARG A 180 -26.52 4.74 1.07
CA ARG A 180 -25.43 5.49 0.43
C ARG A 180 -24.72 6.51 1.33
N ARG A 181 -25.27 6.81 2.49
CA ARG A 181 -24.70 7.74 3.47
C ARG A 181 -23.98 7.01 4.59
N CYS A 182 -23.93 5.69 4.57
CA CYS A 182 -23.19 4.92 5.56
C CYS A 182 -21.69 5.21 5.46
N THR A 183 -20.98 4.92 6.56
CA THR A 183 -19.52 5.01 6.63
C THR A 183 -18.94 3.64 6.96
N PHE A 184 -17.99 3.18 6.15
CA PHE A 184 -17.19 2.00 6.47
C PHE A 184 -15.97 2.43 7.28
N VAL A 185 -15.63 1.69 8.32
CA VAL A 185 -14.46 1.94 9.17
C VAL A 185 -13.55 0.71 9.12
N ALA A 186 -12.36 0.88 8.58
CA ALA A 186 -11.33 -0.15 8.59
C ALA A 186 -10.56 -0.10 9.91
N LEU A 187 -10.75 -1.08 10.76
CA LEU A 187 -10.01 -1.23 12.03
C LEU A 187 -9.05 -2.41 11.92
N GLY A 188 -7.78 -2.15 11.58
CA GLY A 188 -6.81 -3.24 11.39
C GLY A 188 -5.53 -2.83 10.69
N GLY A 189 -4.75 -3.82 10.28
CA GLY A 189 -3.56 -3.65 9.44
C GLY A 189 -3.90 -3.40 7.97
N GLY A 190 -2.89 -3.39 7.11
CA GLY A 190 -3.04 -3.11 5.67
C GLY A 190 -4.03 -4.00 4.93
N VAL A 191 -4.12 -5.29 5.30
CA VAL A 191 -5.09 -6.22 4.70
C VAL A 191 -6.53 -5.73 4.91
N ILE A 192 -6.86 -5.33 6.14
CA ILE A 192 -8.20 -4.82 6.48
C ILE A 192 -8.43 -3.45 5.83
N GLY A 193 -7.43 -2.57 5.85
CA GLY A 193 -7.52 -1.26 5.20
C GLY A 193 -7.83 -1.36 3.71
N ASP A 194 -7.09 -2.20 3.00
CA ASP A 194 -7.25 -2.42 1.56
C ASP A 194 -8.61 -3.05 1.21
N MET A 195 -9.01 -4.09 1.93
CA MET A 195 -10.29 -4.78 1.70
C MET A 195 -11.48 -3.88 2.01
N CYS A 196 -11.47 -3.21 3.16
CA CYS A 196 -12.55 -2.31 3.57
C CYS A 196 -12.66 -1.11 2.61
N GLY A 197 -11.52 -0.54 2.21
CA GLY A 197 -11.51 0.57 1.25
C GLY A 197 -12.03 0.15 -0.12
N TYR A 198 -11.70 -1.05 -0.60
CA TYR A 198 -12.23 -1.56 -1.86
C TYR A 198 -13.73 -1.93 -1.74
N ALA A 199 -14.15 -2.48 -0.60
CA ALA A 199 -15.57 -2.67 -0.31
C ALA A 199 -16.33 -1.34 -0.35
N ALA A 200 -15.81 -0.31 0.31
CA ALA A 200 -16.39 1.03 0.31
C ALA A 200 -16.48 1.64 -1.10
N ALA A 201 -15.43 1.48 -1.91
CA ALA A 201 -15.40 1.96 -3.29
C ALA A 201 -16.46 1.28 -4.18
N SER A 202 -16.80 0.02 -3.88
CA SER A 202 -17.68 -0.81 -4.71
C SER A 202 -19.13 -0.80 -4.21
N PHE A 203 -19.35 -0.76 -2.89
CA PHE A 203 -20.69 -0.78 -2.30
C PHE A 203 -21.49 0.45 -2.70
N LEU A 204 -22.68 0.24 -3.26
CA LEU A 204 -23.59 1.29 -3.76
C LEU A 204 -22.93 2.32 -4.70
N ARG A 205 -21.82 1.96 -5.37
CA ARG A 205 -20.96 2.78 -6.24
C ARG A 205 -20.12 3.82 -5.52
N GLY A 206 -19.84 3.57 -4.26
CA GLY A 206 -19.01 4.39 -3.39
C GLY A 206 -19.76 4.88 -2.16
N VAL A 207 -19.21 4.58 -0.98
CA VAL A 207 -19.66 5.07 0.33
C VAL A 207 -18.48 5.62 1.12
N ASN A 208 -18.73 6.43 2.15
CA ASN A 208 -17.67 6.99 2.98
C ASN A 208 -16.82 5.90 3.65
N PHE A 209 -15.54 6.21 3.85
CA PHE A 209 -14.56 5.28 4.36
C PHE A 209 -13.60 6.00 5.32
N ILE A 210 -13.30 5.40 6.47
CA ILE A 210 -12.35 5.87 7.49
C ILE A 210 -11.35 4.76 7.75
N GLN A 211 -10.08 5.09 7.99
CA GLN A 211 -9.05 4.13 8.38
C GLN A 211 -8.58 4.35 9.81
N ILE A 212 -8.52 3.27 10.59
CA ILE A 212 -7.92 3.20 11.93
C ILE A 212 -6.84 2.10 11.88
N PRO A 213 -5.62 2.46 11.43
CA PRO A 213 -4.54 1.50 11.24
C PRO A 213 -3.95 1.04 12.56
N THR A 214 -3.79 -0.29 12.74
CA THR A 214 -3.32 -0.89 13.99
C THR A 214 -1.92 -1.49 13.92
N THR A 215 -1.24 -1.41 12.77
CA THR A 215 0.14 -1.88 12.58
C THR A 215 1.03 -0.74 12.11
N VAL A 216 2.35 -0.79 12.35
CA VAL A 216 3.29 0.22 11.84
C VAL A 216 3.18 0.35 10.33
N MET A 217 3.19 -0.79 9.61
CA MET A 217 3.02 -0.84 8.15
C MET A 217 1.80 -0.04 7.67
N ALA A 218 0.67 -0.19 8.37
CA ALA A 218 -0.54 0.54 8.01
C ALA A 218 -0.49 2.01 8.43
N GLN A 219 0.10 2.32 9.58
CA GLN A 219 0.20 3.70 10.09
C GLN A 219 1.11 4.58 9.23
N VAL A 220 2.20 4.01 8.68
CA VAL A 220 3.19 4.77 7.92
C VAL A 220 3.04 4.67 6.40
N ASP A 221 2.31 3.67 5.92
CA ASP A 221 2.27 3.38 4.47
C ASP A 221 0.86 3.04 3.97
N SER A 222 0.33 1.84 4.18
CA SER A 222 -0.84 1.36 3.43
C SER A 222 -2.12 2.17 3.64
N SER A 223 -2.30 2.86 4.78
CA SER A 223 -3.47 3.71 5.02
C SER A 223 -3.46 5.03 4.24
N VAL A 224 -2.34 5.40 3.60
CA VAL A 224 -2.16 6.69 2.93
C VAL A 224 -2.15 6.51 1.41
N GLY A 225 -2.96 7.33 0.71
CA GLY A 225 -2.92 7.43 -0.75
C GLY A 225 -3.88 6.51 -1.50
N GLY A 226 -4.87 5.93 -0.79
CA GLY A 226 -6.08 5.35 -1.39
C GLY A 226 -5.89 4.13 -2.30
N LYS A 227 -4.73 3.45 -2.28
CA LYS A 227 -4.60 2.16 -2.94
C LYS A 227 -5.39 1.14 -2.13
N THR A 228 -6.50 0.67 -2.67
CA THR A 228 -7.35 -0.34 -2.05
C THR A 228 -7.51 -1.52 -2.98
N GLY A 229 -7.71 -2.73 -2.45
CA GLY A 229 -7.86 -3.88 -3.31
C GLY A 229 -7.70 -5.22 -2.62
N ILE A 230 -7.79 -6.25 -3.45
CA ILE A 230 -7.70 -7.65 -3.07
C ILE A 230 -6.76 -8.42 -4.00
N ASN A 231 -6.38 -9.60 -3.53
CA ASN A 231 -5.54 -10.51 -4.29
C ASN A 231 -6.39 -11.36 -5.25
N HIS A 232 -5.74 -11.83 -6.27
CA HIS A 232 -6.23 -12.87 -7.16
C HIS A 232 -5.26 -14.06 -7.13
N ARG A 233 -5.71 -15.26 -7.45
CA ARG A 233 -4.86 -16.47 -7.51
C ARG A 233 -3.62 -16.32 -8.41
N LEU A 234 -3.66 -15.38 -9.35
CA LEU A 234 -2.55 -15.11 -10.29
C LEU A 234 -1.67 -13.92 -9.88
N GLY A 235 -1.95 -13.26 -8.74
CA GLY A 235 -1.08 -12.18 -8.27
C GLY A 235 -1.71 -11.29 -7.20
N LYS A 236 -0.85 -10.60 -6.47
CA LYS A 236 -1.23 -9.69 -5.39
C LYS A 236 -1.79 -8.37 -5.93
N ASN A 237 -2.81 -7.83 -5.24
CA ASN A 237 -3.36 -6.49 -5.47
C ASN A 237 -3.73 -6.21 -6.94
N LEU A 238 -4.22 -7.24 -7.67
CA LEU A 238 -4.61 -7.07 -9.08
C LEU A 238 -6.00 -6.48 -9.26
N ILE A 239 -6.86 -6.59 -8.25
CA ILE A 239 -8.24 -6.12 -8.27
C ILE A 239 -8.38 -5.05 -7.20
N GLY A 240 -8.75 -3.83 -7.58
CA GLY A 240 -8.84 -2.73 -6.63
C GLY A 240 -9.25 -1.41 -7.25
N ALA A 241 -9.22 -0.38 -6.41
CA ALA A 241 -9.55 0.99 -6.80
C ALA A 241 -8.64 1.98 -6.06
N PHE A 242 -8.41 3.14 -6.68
CA PHE A 242 -7.94 4.31 -5.96
C PHE A 242 -9.14 4.96 -5.27
N TYR A 243 -9.24 4.81 -3.94
CA TYR A 243 -10.34 5.32 -3.16
C TYR A 243 -9.83 5.94 -1.86
N GLN A 244 -10.01 7.26 -1.72
CA GLN A 244 -9.45 8.02 -0.60
C GLN A 244 -10.38 7.96 0.62
N PRO A 245 -9.82 7.84 1.85
CA PRO A 245 -10.61 7.87 3.07
C PRO A 245 -11.06 9.30 3.41
N GLN A 246 -12.07 9.43 4.27
CA GLN A 246 -12.47 10.72 4.85
C GLN A 246 -11.47 11.24 5.88
N CYS A 247 -10.83 10.33 6.58
CA CYS A 247 -9.68 10.58 7.45
C CYS A 247 -8.94 9.28 7.75
N VAL A 248 -7.72 9.41 8.28
CA VAL A 248 -6.96 8.33 8.91
C VAL A 248 -6.73 8.71 10.36
N LEU A 249 -7.11 7.86 11.32
CA LEU A 249 -6.86 8.05 12.75
C LEU A 249 -5.77 7.09 13.20
N ILE A 250 -4.59 7.61 13.45
CA ILE A 250 -3.41 6.86 13.89
C ILE A 250 -3.25 7.03 15.40
N ASP A 251 -3.86 6.12 16.16
CA ASP A 251 -3.60 6.02 17.60
C ASP A 251 -2.34 5.17 17.83
N THR A 252 -1.27 5.83 18.28
CA THR A 252 0.03 5.17 18.47
C THR A 252 0.01 4.14 19.61
N ASP A 253 -0.95 4.22 20.53
CA ASP A 253 -1.07 3.26 21.63
C ASP A 253 -1.44 1.85 21.13
N MET A 254 -2.02 1.75 19.93
CA MET A 254 -2.30 0.45 19.31
C MET A 254 -1.04 -0.37 19.02
N LEU A 255 0.12 0.29 18.88
CA LEU A 255 1.40 -0.38 18.66
C LEU A 255 1.91 -1.11 19.91
N ASN A 256 1.37 -0.83 21.10
CA ASN A 256 1.75 -1.51 22.31
C ASN A 256 1.32 -3.00 22.35
N THR A 257 0.29 -3.35 21.57
CA THR A 257 -0.19 -4.74 21.44
C THR A 257 0.33 -5.42 20.18
N LEU A 258 1.05 -4.70 19.32
CA LEU A 258 1.60 -5.25 18.08
C LEU A 258 2.81 -6.15 18.41
N PRO A 259 2.87 -7.41 17.92
CA PRO A 259 4.03 -8.27 18.12
C PRO A 259 5.32 -7.65 17.54
N ASP A 260 6.46 -8.01 18.14
CA ASP A 260 7.77 -7.40 17.76
C ASP A 260 8.15 -7.66 16.31
N ARG A 261 7.78 -8.81 15.75
CA ARG A 261 8.07 -9.16 14.35
C ARG A 261 7.30 -8.25 13.38
N GLU A 262 6.03 -7.99 13.66
CA GLU A 262 5.19 -7.10 12.85
C GLU A 262 5.60 -5.63 13.03
N LEU A 263 6.04 -5.25 14.25
CA LEU A 263 6.61 -3.93 14.52
C LEU A 263 7.86 -3.71 13.63
N ALA A 264 8.81 -4.65 13.69
CA ALA A 264 10.03 -4.62 12.88
C ALA A 264 9.71 -4.56 11.39
N SER A 265 8.78 -5.41 10.92
CA SER A 265 8.35 -5.44 9.52
C SER A 265 7.89 -4.06 9.02
N GLY A 266 7.14 -3.32 9.84
CA GLY A 266 6.71 -1.97 9.48
C GLY A 266 7.86 -0.97 9.33
N PHE A 267 8.94 -1.13 10.06
CA PHE A 267 10.11 -0.24 9.95
C PHE A 267 10.88 -0.36 8.63
N ALA A 268 10.71 -1.44 7.87
CA ALA A 268 11.25 -1.52 6.50
C ALA A 268 10.72 -0.36 5.63
N GLU A 269 9.42 -0.05 5.76
CA GLU A 269 8.80 1.05 5.02
C GLU A 269 9.21 2.42 5.57
N VAL A 270 9.44 2.55 6.87
CA VAL A 270 9.96 3.79 7.48
C VAL A 270 11.36 4.10 6.96
N VAL A 271 12.27 3.11 6.94
CA VAL A 271 13.63 3.24 6.41
C VAL A 271 13.62 3.60 4.93
N LYS A 272 12.71 3.04 4.15
CA LYS A 272 12.55 3.33 2.73
C LYS A 272 12.39 4.83 2.45
N TYR A 273 11.57 5.57 3.22
CA TYR A 273 11.39 7.02 3.01
C TYR A 273 12.71 7.79 3.15
N GLY A 274 13.50 7.45 4.16
CA GLY A 274 14.82 8.03 4.34
C GLY A 274 15.75 7.79 3.15
N LEU A 275 15.70 6.58 2.59
CA LEU A 275 16.55 6.19 1.46
C LEU A 275 16.18 6.91 0.16
N ILE A 276 14.87 7.06 -0.14
CA ILE A 276 14.41 7.53 -1.44
C ILE A 276 14.24 9.04 -1.54
N ARG A 277 14.06 9.76 -0.39
CA ARG A 277 13.73 11.18 -0.47
C ARG A 277 14.07 12.05 0.75
N ASP A 278 14.40 11.47 1.90
CA ASP A 278 14.56 12.21 3.16
C ASP A 278 15.83 11.77 3.91
N ALA A 279 16.98 12.27 3.45
CA ALA A 279 18.28 11.91 4.03
C ALA A 279 18.40 12.30 5.52
N GLU A 280 17.83 13.44 5.93
CA GLU A 280 17.83 13.88 7.33
C GLU A 280 17.01 12.92 8.20
N PHE A 281 15.90 12.42 7.66
CA PHE A 281 15.11 11.40 8.35
C PHE A 281 15.87 10.08 8.47
N PHE A 282 16.61 9.69 7.44
CA PHE A 282 17.47 8.49 7.52
C PHE A 282 18.53 8.62 8.63
N GLU A 283 19.20 9.76 8.71
CA GLU A 283 20.19 10.04 9.77
C GLU A 283 19.57 10.07 11.17
N TRP A 284 18.34 10.55 11.27
CA TRP A 284 17.60 10.50 12.51
C TRP A 284 17.24 9.05 12.89
N LEU A 285 16.81 8.23 11.92
CA LEU A 285 16.49 6.81 12.14
C LEU A 285 17.69 6.01 12.62
N GLU A 286 18.89 6.24 12.08
CA GLU A 286 20.12 5.58 12.54
C GLU A 286 20.38 5.81 14.04
N LYS A 287 20.05 6.99 14.55
CA LYS A 287 20.25 7.39 15.95
C LYS A 287 19.12 6.90 16.87
N ASN A 288 17.94 6.66 16.34
CA ASN A 288 16.74 6.42 17.13
C ASN A 288 16.11 5.04 16.92
N MET A 289 16.70 4.15 16.12
CA MET A 289 16.12 2.84 15.84
C MET A 289 15.89 2.00 17.12
N GLN A 290 16.80 2.09 18.08
CA GLN A 290 16.62 1.39 19.37
C GLN A 290 15.40 1.89 20.14
N ALA A 291 15.17 3.21 20.17
CA ALA A 291 13.99 3.80 20.80
C ALA A 291 12.69 3.40 20.08
N LEU A 292 12.71 3.34 18.74
CA LEU A 292 11.59 2.86 17.93
C LEU A 292 11.27 1.40 18.24
N MET A 293 12.28 0.53 18.29
CA MET A 293 12.10 -0.89 18.64
C MET A 293 11.62 -1.08 20.09
N ALA A 294 11.98 -0.16 20.99
CA ALA A 294 11.47 -0.13 22.37
C ALA A 294 10.07 0.52 22.50
N ARG A 295 9.47 0.93 21.40
CA ARG A 295 8.17 1.63 21.33
C ARG A 295 8.14 2.97 22.09
N ASP A 296 9.25 3.71 22.11
CA ASP A 296 9.24 5.05 22.69
C ASP A 296 8.17 5.91 22.01
N PRO A 297 7.21 6.46 22.77
CA PRO A 297 6.07 7.16 22.19
C PRO A 297 6.45 8.39 21.37
N SER A 298 7.50 9.11 21.77
CA SER A 298 7.95 10.31 21.06
C SER A 298 8.66 9.94 19.76
N ALA A 299 9.51 8.90 19.78
CA ALA A 299 10.17 8.39 18.60
C ALA A 299 9.17 7.83 17.60
N LEU A 300 8.18 7.04 18.05
CA LEU A 300 7.11 6.52 17.20
C LEU A 300 6.29 7.65 16.56
N ALA A 301 5.84 8.61 17.34
CA ALA A 301 5.04 9.73 16.83
C ALA A 301 5.82 10.52 15.75
N TYR A 302 7.11 10.77 15.97
CA TYR A 302 7.95 11.47 15.01
C TYR A 302 8.14 10.64 13.71
N ALA A 303 8.49 9.35 13.83
CA ALA A 303 8.73 8.49 12.68
C ALA A 303 7.46 8.31 11.84
N ILE A 304 6.30 8.13 12.48
CA ILE A 304 5.00 8.02 11.81
C ILE A 304 4.67 9.33 11.09
N LYS A 305 4.81 10.47 11.78
CA LYS A 305 4.58 11.80 11.20
C LYS A 305 5.43 11.99 9.92
N ARG A 306 6.75 11.81 10.02
CA ARG A 306 7.66 12.01 8.87
C ARG A 306 7.36 11.05 7.73
N SER A 307 7.02 9.80 8.01
CA SER A 307 6.60 8.83 7.00
C SER A 307 5.32 9.28 6.28
N CYS A 308 4.30 9.70 7.05
CA CYS A 308 3.06 10.22 6.49
C CYS A 308 3.27 11.48 5.65
N GLU A 309 4.09 12.45 6.11
CA GLU A 309 4.46 13.65 5.35
C GLU A 309 5.12 13.29 4.02
N ASN A 310 6.14 12.41 4.05
CA ASN A 310 6.82 11.94 2.84
C ASN A 310 5.85 11.28 1.86
N LYS A 311 4.95 10.42 2.36
CA LYS A 311 3.98 9.74 1.50
C LYS A 311 2.90 10.69 0.97
N ALA A 312 2.35 11.55 1.82
CA ALA A 312 1.33 12.52 1.45
C ALA A 312 1.81 13.42 0.31
N GLU A 313 3.03 13.93 0.38
CA GLU A 313 3.62 14.75 -0.68
C GLU A 313 3.73 13.99 -2.01
N VAL A 314 4.21 12.74 -1.98
CA VAL A 314 4.30 11.91 -3.20
C VAL A 314 2.92 11.63 -3.78
N VAL A 315 1.94 11.34 -2.93
CA VAL A 315 0.55 11.06 -3.34
C VAL A 315 -0.11 12.31 -3.93
N SER A 316 0.09 13.48 -3.33
CA SER A 316 -0.45 14.74 -3.83
C SER A 316 0.11 15.10 -5.22
N LEU A 317 1.37 14.75 -5.50
CA LEU A 317 2.03 14.99 -6.79
C LEU A 317 1.70 13.92 -7.84
N ASP A 318 1.40 12.69 -7.43
CA ASP A 318 1.14 11.55 -8.33
C ASP A 318 0.20 10.53 -7.69
N GLU A 319 -1.08 10.87 -7.59
CA GLU A 319 -2.09 10.01 -6.94
C GLU A 319 -2.18 8.62 -7.58
N LYS A 320 -2.12 8.54 -8.92
CA LYS A 320 -2.39 7.31 -9.69
C LYS A 320 -1.15 6.51 -10.08
N GLU A 321 0.02 6.86 -9.51
CA GLU A 321 1.29 6.15 -9.77
C GLU A 321 1.70 6.14 -11.24
N SER A 322 1.62 7.31 -11.87
CA SER A 322 2.04 7.49 -13.26
C SER A 322 3.57 7.66 -13.44
N GLY A 323 4.29 7.97 -12.37
CA GLY A 323 5.75 8.17 -12.40
C GLY A 323 6.39 8.30 -11.02
N LEU A 324 6.26 9.46 -10.37
CA LEU A 324 6.94 9.74 -9.09
C LEU A 324 6.58 8.72 -7.99
N ARG A 325 5.32 8.35 -7.88
CA ARG A 325 4.83 7.42 -6.84
C ARG A 325 5.43 6.03 -6.98
N ALA A 326 5.90 5.64 -8.18
CA ALA A 326 6.59 4.37 -8.35
C ALA A 326 7.87 4.27 -7.50
N THR A 327 8.51 5.40 -7.15
CA THR A 327 9.71 5.43 -6.29
C THR A 327 9.47 4.84 -4.90
N LEU A 328 8.22 4.86 -4.41
CA LEU A 328 7.82 4.23 -3.15
C LEU A 328 8.01 2.70 -3.15
N ASN A 329 8.31 2.11 -4.30
CA ASN A 329 8.55 0.66 -4.42
C ASN A 329 10.05 0.30 -4.43
N LEU A 330 10.94 1.08 -3.79
CA LEU A 330 12.33 0.66 -3.57
C LEU A 330 12.35 -0.70 -2.84
N GLY A 331 13.15 -1.63 -3.33
CA GLY A 331 13.23 -2.99 -2.78
C GLY A 331 12.08 -3.93 -3.16
N HIS A 332 10.92 -3.41 -3.59
CA HIS A 332 9.71 -4.23 -3.80
C HIS A 332 9.79 -5.21 -4.97
N THR A 333 10.54 -4.93 -6.02
CA THR A 333 10.69 -5.89 -7.13
C THR A 333 11.37 -7.16 -6.65
N PHE A 334 12.47 -7.03 -5.93
CA PHE A 334 13.15 -8.16 -5.30
C PHE A 334 12.33 -8.74 -4.15
N GLY A 335 11.71 -7.89 -3.31
CA GLY A 335 10.86 -8.31 -2.19
C GLY A 335 9.67 -9.17 -2.64
N HIS A 336 8.93 -8.76 -3.68
CA HIS A 336 7.83 -9.55 -4.22
C HIS A 336 8.31 -10.87 -4.82
N ALA A 337 9.51 -10.89 -5.43
CA ALA A 337 10.09 -12.14 -5.91
C ALA A 337 10.41 -13.09 -4.74
N ILE A 338 10.91 -12.56 -3.61
CA ILE A 338 11.13 -13.34 -2.39
C ILE A 338 9.82 -13.87 -1.83
N GLU A 339 8.78 -13.02 -1.67
CA GLU A 339 7.46 -13.45 -1.17
C GLU A 339 6.85 -14.56 -2.03
N THR A 340 6.97 -14.44 -3.35
CA THR A 340 6.41 -15.42 -4.29
C THR A 340 7.23 -16.70 -4.32
N GLY A 341 8.56 -16.62 -4.40
CA GLY A 341 9.44 -17.76 -4.50
C GLY A 341 9.55 -18.57 -3.20
N PHE A 342 9.57 -17.89 -2.05
CA PHE A 342 9.61 -18.55 -0.74
C PHE A 342 8.23 -19.05 -0.27
N GLY A 343 7.16 -18.50 -0.84
CA GLY A 343 5.77 -18.80 -0.50
C GLY A 343 5.14 -17.76 0.41
N TYR A 344 3.95 -17.31 0.03
CA TYR A 344 3.21 -16.29 0.78
C TYR A 344 2.96 -16.68 2.24
N GLY A 345 3.21 -15.75 3.16
CA GLY A 345 2.99 -15.92 4.59
C GLY A 345 4.17 -16.53 5.36
N GLN A 346 5.25 -16.96 4.70
CA GLN A 346 6.48 -17.41 5.36
C GLN A 346 7.26 -16.21 5.93
N TRP A 347 7.49 -15.21 5.09
CA TRP A 347 8.02 -13.92 5.50
C TRP A 347 6.90 -12.87 5.50
N LEU A 348 7.02 -11.92 6.43
CA LEU A 348 6.21 -10.71 6.41
C LEU A 348 6.66 -9.82 5.25
N HIS A 349 5.75 -8.99 4.75
CA HIS A 349 6.04 -8.09 3.64
C HIS A 349 7.29 -7.22 3.87
N GLY A 350 7.40 -6.59 5.04
CA GLY A 350 8.57 -5.76 5.34
C GLY A 350 9.89 -6.54 5.50
N GLU A 351 9.85 -7.82 5.88
CA GLU A 351 11.04 -8.68 5.88
C GLU A 351 11.53 -8.90 4.44
N ALA A 352 10.62 -9.20 3.51
CA ALA A 352 10.96 -9.37 2.10
C ALA A 352 11.41 -8.05 1.45
N VAL A 353 10.76 -6.93 1.79
CA VAL A 353 11.15 -5.59 1.31
C VAL A 353 12.51 -5.19 1.86
N ALA A 354 12.84 -5.51 3.11
CA ALA A 354 14.16 -5.22 3.69
C ALA A 354 15.28 -5.94 2.94
N ALA A 355 15.16 -7.26 2.74
CA ALA A 355 16.12 -8.03 1.95
C ALA A 355 16.20 -7.52 0.48
N GLY A 356 15.05 -7.23 -0.12
CA GLY A 356 14.97 -6.64 -1.45
C GLY A 356 15.58 -5.24 -1.55
N THR A 357 15.50 -4.45 -0.49
CA THR A 357 16.17 -3.14 -0.39
C THR A 357 17.69 -3.30 -0.37
N VAL A 358 18.19 -4.27 0.39
CA VAL A 358 19.63 -4.59 0.40
C VAL A 358 20.12 -4.97 -1.01
N MET A 359 19.36 -5.79 -1.75
CA MET A 359 19.68 -6.14 -3.14
C MET A 359 19.67 -4.91 -4.07
N ALA A 360 18.67 -4.05 -3.97
CA ALA A 360 18.59 -2.83 -4.78
C ALA A 360 19.74 -1.86 -4.48
N VAL A 361 20.17 -1.77 -3.23
CA VAL A 361 21.30 -0.95 -2.80
C VAL A 361 22.64 -1.55 -3.26
N ASP A 362 22.82 -2.87 -3.17
CA ASP A 362 24.00 -3.56 -3.72
C ASP A 362 24.11 -3.36 -5.24
N MET A 363 23.00 -3.50 -5.96
CA MET A 363 22.95 -3.23 -7.39
C MET A 363 23.32 -1.77 -7.72
N SER A 364 22.82 -0.81 -6.94
CA SER A 364 23.16 0.62 -7.10
C SER A 364 24.66 0.86 -6.91
N TYR A 365 25.28 0.16 -5.97
CA TYR A 365 26.72 0.20 -5.75
C TYR A 365 27.51 -0.43 -6.92
N ARG A 366 27.08 -1.59 -7.44
CA ARG A 366 27.71 -2.24 -8.63
C ARG A 366 27.66 -1.35 -9.87
N LEU A 367 26.59 -0.58 -10.01
CA LEU A 367 26.44 0.45 -11.06
C LEU A 367 27.28 1.70 -10.79
N SER A 368 28.04 1.77 -9.69
CA SER A 368 28.82 2.95 -9.25
C SER A 368 27.95 4.21 -9.10
N TRP A 369 26.67 4.04 -8.75
CA TRP A 369 25.75 5.15 -8.51
C TRP A 369 25.77 5.65 -7.07
N ILE A 370 26.23 4.83 -6.14
CA ILE A 370 26.37 5.16 -4.72
C ILE A 370 27.68 4.63 -4.15
N ASP A 371 28.12 5.18 -3.02
CA ASP A 371 29.31 4.74 -2.31
C ASP A 371 29.04 3.50 -1.43
N LYS A 372 30.10 2.71 -1.20
CA LYS A 372 30.05 1.53 -0.31
C LYS A 372 29.63 1.88 1.13
N SER A 373 29.87 3.11 1.57
CA SER A 373 29.43 3.60 2.88
C SER A 373 27.88 3.57 3.02
N ILE A 374 27.15 3.89 1.95
CA ILE A 374 25.68 3.84 1.94
C ILE A 374 25.20 2.38 2.07
N VAL A 375 25.84 1.44 1.36
CA VAL A 375 25.53 0.00 1.48
C VAL A 375 25.65 -0.45 2.94
N LYS A 376 26.76 -0.08 3.59
CA LYS A 376 26.99 -0.43 5.00
C LYS A 376 25.92 0.17 5.91
N ARG A 377 25.60 1.46 5.75
CA ARG A 377 24.59 2.16 6.57
C ARG A 377 23.21 1.49 6.44
N VAL A 378 22.83 1.06 5.23
CA VAL A 378 21.55 0.36 5.00
C VAL A 378 21.53 -0.99 5.70
N HIS A 379 22.60 -1.78 5.60
CA HIS A 379 22.72 -3.03 6.34
C HIS A 379 22.63 -2.80 7.85
N ASP A 380 23.36 -1.83 8.38
CA ASP A 380 23.40 -1.54 9.80
C ASP A 380 22.02 -1.17 10.35
N ILE A 381 21.30 -0.28 9.69
CA ILE A 381 19.99 0.17 10.16
C ILE A 381 18.91 -0.93 10.08
N LEU A 382 18.93 -1.76 9.03
CA LEU A 382 17.99 -2.89 8.90
C LEU A 382 18.28 -3.96 9.97
N ASN A 383 19.56 -4.24 10.25
CA ASN A 383 19.95 -5.13 11.34
C ASN A 383 19.52 -4.58 12.72
N GLN A 384 19.68 -3.27 12.98
CA GLN A 384 19.17 -2.63 14.20
C GLN A 384 17.66 -2.76 14.34
N ALA A 385 16.93 -2.69 13.22
CA ALA A 385 15.48 -2.93 13.16
C ALA A 385 15.10 -4.42 13.25
N LYS A 386 16.07 -5.34 13.43
CA LYS A 386 15.88 -6.80 13.45
C LYS A 386 15.24 -7.36 12.17
N LEU A 387 15.52 -6.74 11.05
CA LEU A 387 15.05 -7.16 9.73
C LEU A 387 16.10 -8.03 9.02
N PRO A 388 15.68 -9.01 8.20
CA PRO A 388 16.62 -9.82 7.43
C PRO A 388 17.33 -8.99 6.37
N THR A 389 18.63 -9.19 6.25
CA THR A 389 19.51 -8.59 5.23
C THR A 389 20.08 -9.61 4.26
N THR A 390 19.69 -10.87 4.40
CA THR A 390 20.05 -11.99 3.53
C THR A 390 18.81 -12.70 3.05
N LEU A 391 18.94 -13.44 1.94
CA LEU A 391 17.82 -14.22 1.39
C LEU A 391 17.57 -15.52 2.17
N PRO A 392 16.34 -16.06 2.09
CA PRO A 392 16.09 -17.45 2.45
C PRO A 392 16.97 -18.40 1.61
N GLU A 393 17.51 -19.45 2.23
CA GLU A 393 18.45 -20.38 1.57
C GLU A 393 17.91 -21.08 0.32
N THR A 394 16.58 -21.16 0.21
CA THR A 394 15.88 -21.81 -0.92
C THR A 394 15.71 -20.90 -2.14
N MET A 395 16.02 -19.61 -2.03
CA MET A 395 15.87 -18.67 -3.15
C MET A 395 16.98 -18.86 -4.19
N THR A 396 16.60 -19.03 -5.44
CA THR A 396 17.53 -19.21 -6.57
C THR A 396 17.41 -18.09 -7.60
N VAL A 397 18.45 -17.95 -8.44
CA VAL A 397 18.44 -16.98 -9.55
C VAL A 397 17.28 -17.21 -10.51
N GLU A 398 16.94 -18.48 -10.79
CA GLU A 398 15.84 -18.87 -11.68
C GLU A 398 14.48 -18.43 -11.12
N MET A 399 14.28 -18.53 -9.79
CA MET A 399 13.08 -18.04 -9.13
C MET A 399 12.92 -16.53 -9.31
N PHE A 400 13.99 -15.76 -9.09
CA PHE A 400 13.97 -14.32 -9.35
C PHE A 400 13.63 -14.01 -10.80
N ASN A 401 14.31 -14.63 -11.74
CA ASN A 401 14.10 -14.40 -13.17
C ASN A 401 12.66 -14.72 -13.60
N SER A 402 12.07 -15.81 -13.11
CA SER A 402 10.71 -16.21 -13.45
C SER A 402 9.66 -15.24 -12.90
N VAL A 403 9.80 -14.78 -11.66
CA VAL A 403 8.85 -13.87 -11.03
C VAL A 403 9.00 -12.44 -11.56
N MET A 404 10.24 -11.99 -11.75
CA MET A 404 10.51 -10.64 -12.24
C MET A 404 10.09 -10.44 -13.71
N ALA A 405 10.08 -11.51 -14.52
CA ALA A 405 9.62 -11.46 -15.92
C ALA A 405 8.13 -11.08 -16.06
N VAL A 406 7.32 -11.36 -15.03
CA VAL A 406 5.88 -11.05 -15.02
C VAL A 406 5.52 -9.88 -14.09
N ASP A 407 6.52 -9.16 -13.55
CA ASP A 407 6.28 -7.98 -12.71
C ASP A 407 5.56 -6.88 -13.52
N LYS A 408 4.63 -6.18 -12.87
CA LYS A 408 3.89 -5.05 -13.45
C LYS A 408 4.79 -3.90 -13.95
N LYS A 409 6.03 -3.85 -13.49
CA LYS A 409 7.05 -2.88 -13.91
C LYS A 409 7.74 -3.25 -15.22
N VAL A 410 7.41 -4.40 -15.80
CA VAL A 410 7.86 -4.75 -17.15
C VAL A 410 7.00 -4.00 -18.15
N ALA A 411 7.60 -3.06 -18.87
CA ALA A 411 6.98 -2.35 -19.96
C ALA A 411 7.89 -2.45 -21.19
N ASP A 412 7.32 -2.77 -22.33
CA ASP A 412 8.05 -2.95 -23.59
C ASP A 412 9.21 -3.97 -23.49
N GLY A 413 9.04 -5.00 -22.64
CA GLY A 413 10.07 -6.02 -22.40
C GLY A 413 11.23 -5.56 -21.51
N LEU A 414 11.17 -4.37 -20.94
CA LEU A 414 12.18 -3.83 -20.02
C LEU A 414 11.68 -3.87 -18.59
N LEU A 415 12.41 -4.55 -17.71
CA LEU A 415 12.17 -4.49 -16.27
C LEU A 415 12.68 -3.15 -15.74
N ARG A 416 11.79 -2.36 -15.13
CA ARG A 416 12.14 -1.11 -14.47
C ARG A 416 12.31 -1.33 -12.99
N LEU A 417 13.40 -0.81 -12.43
CA LEU A 417 13.74 -0.89 -11.02
C LEU A 417 13.79 0.49 -10.39
N ILE A 418 13.55 0.55 -9.10
CA ILE A 418 13.87 1.70 -8.28
C ILE A 418 15.22 1.45 -7.64
N LEU A 419 16.20 2.30 -7.94
CA LEU A 419 17.57 2.20 -7.49
C LEU A 419 18.03 3.52 -6.90
N LEU A 420 18.93 3.47 -5.91
CA LEU A 420 19.53 4.68 -5.37
C LEU A 420 20.54 5.25 -6.38
N LYS A 421 20.56 6.57 -6.54
CA LYS A 421 21.51 7.25 -7.44
C LYS A 421 21.88 8.62 -6.91
N GLY A 422 23.17 8.82 -6.59
CA GLY A 422 23.68 10.05 -6.01
C GLY A 422 23.66 10.02 -4.48
N PRO A 423 23.62 11.18 -3.83
CA PRO A 423 23.56 11.28 -2.37
C PRO A 423 22.33 10.57 -1.81
N LEU A 424 22.42 10.15 -0.53
CA LEU A 424 21.29 9.58 0.19
C LEU A 424 20.04 10.47 0.07
N GLY A 425 18.86 9.88 0.00
CA GLY A 425 17.61 10.59 -0.26
C GLY A 425 17.30 10.77 -1.75
N ASN A 426 18.08 10.17 -2.64
CA ASN A 426 17.85 10.23 -4.08
C ASN A 426 17.73 8.83 -4.69
N CYS A 427 16.74 8.66 -5.54
CA CYS A 427 16.52 7.43 -6.28
C CYS A 427 16.04 7.70 -7.71
N VAL A 428 16.09 6.69 -8.54
CA VAL A 428 15.60 6.73 -9.92
C VAL A 428 14.70 5.52 -10.18
N PHE A 429 13.64 5.74 -10.96
CA PHE A 429 12.83 4.67 -11.55
C PHE A 429 13.29 4.50 -13.00
N THR A 430 13.98 3.41 -13.29
CA THR A 430 14.67 3.24 -14.58
C THR A 430 14.70 1.79 -15.06
N GLY A 431 14.67 1.60 -16.38
CA GLY A 431 15.06 0.37 -17.07
C GLY A 431 16.42 0.50 -17.78
N ASP A 432 17.04 1.69 -17.70
CA ASP A 432 18.36 1.98 -18.27
C ASP A 432 19.45 1.74 -17.24
N TYR A 433 19.93 0.50 -17.19
CA TYR A 433 21.04 0.04 -16.33
C TYR A 433 21.77 -1.12 -16.99
N ASP A 434 23.03 -1.35 -16.60
CA ASP A 434 23.77 -2.50 -17.06
C ASP A 434 23.14 -3.80 -16.49
N ARG A 435 22.63 -4.66 -17.39
CA ARG A 435 22.02 -5.94 -17.00
C ARG A 435 23.00 -6.86 -16.27
N LYS A 436 24.29 -6.75 -16.56
CA LYS A 436 25.31 -7.49 -15.82
C LYS A 436 25.28 -7.17 -14.33
N ALA A 437 25.02 -5.91 -13.93
CA ALA A 437 24.92 -5.55 -12.53
C ALA A 437 23.71 -6.24 -11.83
N LEU A 438 22.60 -6.45 -12.54
CA LEU A 438 21.46 -7.23 -12.04
C LEU A 438 21.84 -8.69 -11.85
N ASP A 439 22.45 -9.33 -12.88
CA ASP A 439 22.85 -10.72 -12.83
C ASP A 439 23.89 -10.96 -11.73
N ASP A 440 24.91 -10.10 -11.61
CA ASP A 440 25.92 -10.15 -10.56
C ASP A 440 25.30 -9.98 -9.15
N THR A 441 24.26 -9.14 -9.00
CA THR A 441 23.52 -9.01 -7.75
C THR A 441 22.76 -10.29 -7.42
N LEU A 442 22.02 -10.86 -8.36
CA LEU A 442 21.27 -12.11 -8.13
C LEU A 442 22.23 -13.24 -7.71
N HIS A 443 23.36 -13.41 -8.40
CA HIS A 443 24.35 -14.43 -8.06
C HIS A 443 25.05 -14.18 -6.72
N ALA A 444 25.22 -12.93 -6.29
CA ALA A 444 25.84 -12.61 -5.01
C ALA A 444 24.93 -12.92 -3.81
N PHE A 445 23.61 -12.86 -4.01
CA PHE A 445 22.64 -13.08 -2.92
C PHE A 445 22.04 -14.48 -2.92
N CYS A 446 21.90 -15.13 -4.08
CA CYS A 446 21.44 -16.51 -4.16
C CYS A 446 22.58 -17.48 -3.88
N LYS A 447 22.30 -18.55 -3.14
CA LYS A 447 23.26 -19.66 -3.02
C LYS A 447 23.34 -20.40 -4.36
N SER A 448 24.59 -20.73 -4.78
CA SER A 448 24.88 -21.52 -5.96
C SER A 448 24.34 -22.94 -5.83
#